data_245e14b7e280b3d2c54788daf2cc563a
#
_entry.id   245e14b7e280b3d2c54788daf2cc563a
#
_cell.length_a   1.000
_cell.length_b   1.000
_cell.length_c   1.000
_cell.angle_alpha   90.00
_cell.angle_beta   90.00
_cell.angle_gamma   90.00
#
_symmetry.space_group_name_H-M   'P 1'
#
loop_
_entity.id
_entity.type
_entity.pdbx_description
1 polymer ?
#
loop_
_entity_poly.entity_id
_entity_poly.type
_entity_poly.pdbx_seq_one_letter_code
_entity_poly.pdbx_strand_id
1 'polypeptide(L)'
;MRDLRTPLAAAIGISLCLGAMPVDAQQAALKMTLFGQPSVNNDSIWMAFEKGLYQQEGLDVTYRLFPSGTTAFQAFQTGQGDIVMTGDLPSVQYFFRVKGDYRTIAVIERDAKGYVAVARKEITKPQDLVGKTVATRVGSTGSWFISEYLTKNGVDPSKVTVKNLDTQVLPAALCGGDIAAFFIWQPVGSRTLEICPDKAHYLTDATDYIQGYLVAGARPEWLASPQGKDIATRWLRATIKGRDIAEKDFAGVAAYAKAKLDLSEKATREQWDTNTRPLALDKIYYGDFCSLSRWAQAEKMTEQKIDFNQLTWPEGLKAINPKLVDAPPPPC
;
A
#
# COMPACT_ATOMS: atom_id res chain seq x y z
N MET A 1 59.26 -29.63 -79.33
CA MET A 1 60.36 -29.38 -78.37
C MET A 1 59.77 -28.61 -77.17
N ARG A 2 60.03 -29.16 -76.03
CA ARG A 2 59.79 -28.61 -74.66
C ARG A 2 58.34 -28.64 -74.11
N ASP A 3 58.14 -29.68 -73.37
CA ASP A 3 57.12 -29.86 -72.32
C ASP A 3 57.25 -28.77 -71.26
N LEU A 4 56.11 -28.26 -70.76
CA LEU A 4 56.01 -27.57 -69.49
C LEU A 4 54.80 -28.12 -68.75
N ARG A 5 55.05 -28.95 -67.75
CA ARG A 5 54.10 -29.50 -66.79
C ARG A 5 53.84 -28.42 -65.72
N THR A 6 52.59 -28.04 -65.49
CA THR A 6 52.17 -27.26 -64.38
C THR A 6 51.58 -28.17 -63.29
N PRO A 7 51.92 -27.97 -61.99
CA PRO A 7 51.34 -28.77 -60.89
C PRO A 7 49.99 -28.27 -60.47
N LEU A 8 49.09 -29.20 -60.21
CA LEU A 8 47.79 -29.03 -59.61
C LEU A 8 47.94 -28.56 -58.14
N ALA A 9 47.47 -27.37 -57.75
CA ALA A 9 47.36 -26.92 -56.37
C ALA A 9 46.01 -27.38 -55.81
N ALA A 10 46.06 -28.26 -54.84
CA ALA A 10 44.89 -28.69 -54.07
C ALA A 10 44.50 -27.56 -53.07
N ALA A 11 43.36 -26.92 -53.30
CA ALA A 11 42.75 -25.95 -52.31
C ALA A 11 42.02 -26.74 -51.25
N ILE A 12 42.56 -26.73 -50.01
CA ILE A 12 41.86 -27.22 -48.81
C ILE A 12 40.91 -26.17 -48.40
N GLY A 13 39.60 -26.40 -48.62
CA GLY A 13 38.50 -25.55 -48.12
C GLY A 13 38.30 -25.78 -46.62
N ILE A 14 38.75 -24.84 -45.81
CA ILE A 14 38.38 -24.77 -44.35
C ILE A 14 36.96 -24.24 -44.27
N SER A 15 36.00 -25.15 -44.02
CA SER A 15 34.61 -24.80 -43.74
C SER A 15 34.53 -24.27 -42.29
N LEU A 16 34.50 -22.96 -42.11
CA LEU A 16 34.18 -22.33 -40.82
C LEU A 16 32.70 -22.59 -40.53
N CYS A 17 32.40 -23.59 -39.70
CA CYS A 17 31.10 -23.67 -39.03
C CYS A 17 31.01 -22.54 -38.03
N LEU A 18 30.42 -21.39 -38.41
CA LEU A 18 29.89 -20.39 -37.48
C LEU A 18 28.72 -21.07 -36.74
N GLY A 19 29.01 -21.58 -35.55
CA GLY A 19 27.98 -21.99 -34.60
C GLY A 19 27.19 -20.73 -34.24
N ALA A 20 25.96 -20.61 -34.75
CA ALA A 20 24.99 -19.64 -34.25
C ALA A 20 24.76 -19.97 -32.77
N MET A 21 25.33 -19.18 -31.86
CA MET A 21 24.91 -19.18 -30.46
C MET A 21 23.40 -18.85 -30.44
N PRO A 22 22.59 -19.62 -29.70
CA PRO A 22 21.19 -19.25 -29.55
C PRO A 22 21.20 -17.87 -28.90
N VAL A 23 20.70 -16.88 -29.61
CA VAL A 23 20.28 -15.60 -29.01
C VAL A 23 19.17 -16.01 -28.07
N ASP A 24 19.46 -15.98 -26.77
CA ASP A 24 18.46 -16.13 -25.73
C ASP A 24 17.41 -15.04 -26.02
N ALA A 25 16.29 -15.44 -26.59
CA ALA A 25 15.18 -14.53 -26.86
C ALA A 25 14.68 -14.06 -25.49
N GLN A 26 15.22 -12.95 -25.00
CA GLN A 26 14.84 -12.35 -23.73
C GLN A 26 13.34 -12.16 -23.76
N GLN A 27 12.62 -13.00 -23.03
CA GLN A 27 11.16 -13.00 -22.98
C GLN A 27 10.72 -11.58 -22.60
N ALA A 28 9.87 -10.95 -23.41
CA ALA A 28 9.42 -9.60 -23.16
C ALA A 28 8.83 -9.49 -21.74
N ALA A 29 9.23 -8.47 -21.01
CA ALA A 29 8.78 -8.27 -19.64
C ALA A 29 7.24 -8.16 -19.57
N LEU A 30 6.65 -8.82 -18.58
CA LEU A 30 5.21 -8.79 -18.35
C LEU A 30 4.83 -7.44 -17.78
N LYS A 31 3.91 -6.74 -18.47
CA LYS A 31 3.46 -5.40 -18.06
C LYS A 31 2.38 -5.51 -16.99
N MET A 32 2.49 -4.63 -15.98
CA MET A 32 1.43 -4.44 -14.99
C MET A 32 1.37 -2.99 -14.52
N THR A 33 0.20 -2.59 -14.04
CA THR A 33 -0.03 -1.28 -13.45
C THR A 33 -0.39 -1.41 -11.97
N LEU A 34 0.42 -0.80 -11.11
CA LEU A 34 0.22 -0.70 -9.69
C LEU A 34 -0.35 0.68 -9.33
N PHE A 35 -1.43 0.72 -8.56
CA PHE A 35 -2.01 1.93 -8.01
C PHE A 35 -1.70 2.06 -6.54
N GLY A 36 -1.32 3.27 -6.09
CA GLY A 36 -1.02 3.54 -4.69
C GLY A 36 -1.08 5.01 -4.33
N GLN A 37 -0.61 5.34 -3.14
CA GLN A 37 -0.55 6.70 -2.60
C GLN A 37 0.86 7.04 -2.13
N PRO A 38 1.25 8.34 -2.05
CA PRO A 38 2.54 8.76 -1.51
C PRO A 38 2.55 8.62 0.02
N SER A 39 3.20 7.56 0.53
CA SER A 39 3.39 7.31 1.96
C SER A 39 4.61 6.44 2.19
N VAL A 40 5.31 6.59 3.32
CA VAL A 40 6.44 5.73 3.73
C VAL A 40 5.99 4.28 3.92
N ASN A 41 4.70 4.05 4.15
CA ASN A 41 4.08 2.73 4.21
C ASN A 41 4.28 1.88 2.92
N ASN A 42 4.76 2.50 1.84
CA ASN A 42 5.12 1.85 0.59
C ASN A 42 6.63 1.53 0.45
N ASP A 43 7.41 1.67 1.51
CA ASP A 43 8.87 1.55 1.44
C ASP A 43 9.36 0.20 0.90
N SER A 44 8.67 -0.89 1.18
CA SER A 44 8.94 -2.21 0.59
C SER A 44 8.86 -2.19 -0.95
N ILE A 45 7.88 -1.46 -1.48
CA ILE A 45 7.66 -1.29 -2.91
C ILE A 45 8.72 -0.33 -3.48
N TRP A 46 9.04 0.74 -2.77
CA TRP A 46 10.07 1.70 -3.20
C TRP A 46 11.43 1.03 -3.32
N MET A 47 11.80 0.21 -2.34
CA MET A 47 13.06 -0.54 -2.40
C MET A 47 13.07 -1.59 -3.51
N ALA A 48 11.91 -2.21 -3.79
CA ALA A 48 11.80 -3.12 -4.93
C ALA A 48 12.00 -2.41 -6.28
N PHE A 49 11.48 -1.18 -6.44
CA PHE A 49 11.77 -0.35 -7.63
C PHE A 49 13.23 0.09 -7.69
N GLU A 50 13.75 0.67 -6.61
CA GLU A 50 15.10 1.25 -6.57
C GLU A 50 16.19 0.21 -6.85
N LYS A 51 15.99 -1.03 -6.41
CA LYS A 51 16.93 -2.14 -6.61
C LYS A 51 16.63 -2.98 -7.87
N GLY A 52 15.68 -2.55 -8.70
CA GLY A 52 15.34 -3.26 -9.94
C GLY A 52 14.77 -4.66 -9.72
N LEU A 53 14.13 -4.94 -8.57
CA LEU A 53 13.69 -6.29 -8.23
C LEU A 53 12.50 -6.75 -9.08
N TYR A 54 11.66 -5.82 -9.53
CA TYR A 54 10.56 -6.14 -10.45
C TYR A 54 11.10 -6.57 -11.82
N GLN A 55 12.11 -5.87 -12.33
CA GLN A 55 12.77 -6.24 -13.60
C GLN A 55 13.46 -7.60 -13.49
N GLN A 56 14.09 -7.92 -12.36
CA GLN A 56 14.68 -9.24 -12.09
C GLN A 56 13.65 -10.36 -12.08
N GLU A 57 12.40 -10.08 -11.71
CA GLU A 57 11.28 -11.02 -11.81
C GLU A 57 10.59 -10.99 -13.20
N GLY A 58 11.16 -10.27 -14.18
CA GLY A 58 10.61 -10.15 -15.53
C GLY A 58 9.36 -9.29 -15.64
N LEU A 59 9.18 -8.34 -14.71
CA LEU A 59 8.04 -7.42 -14.69
C LEU A 59 8.44 -6.02 -15.15
N ASP A 60 7.59 -5.41 -15.99
CA ASP A 60 7.58 -3.98 -16.33
C ASP A 60 6.41 -3.33 -15.55
N VAL A 61 6.71 -2.73 -14.39
CA VAL A 61 5.71 -2.21 -13.48
C VAL A 61 5.55 -0.71 -13.66
N THR A 62 4.38 -0.26 -14.08
CA THR A 62 3.98 1.14 -14.06
C THR A 62 3.35 1.46 -12.69
N TYR A 63 4.00 2.31 -11.89
CA TYR A 63 3.46 2.73 -10.59
C TYR A 63 2.79 4.10 -10.72
N ARG A 64 1.47 4.15 -10.50
CA ARG A 64 0.68 5.39 -10.55
C ARG A 64 0.25 5.78 -9.14
N LEU A 65 0.64 7.00 -8.74
CA LEU A 65 0.29 7.57 -7.44
C LEU A 65 -0.99 8.41 -7.53
N PHE A 66 -1.84 8.24 -6.53
CA PHE A 66 -3.07 9.00 -6.31
C PHE A 66 -2.98 9.76 -4.97
N PRO A 67 -3.77 10.83 -4.76
CA PRO A 67 -3.73 11.58 -3.50
C PRO A 67 -4.01 10.74 -2.25
N SER A 68 -4.79 9.67 -2.38
CA SER A 68 -5.10 8.74 -1.29
C SER A 68 -5.37 7.34 -1.82
N GLY A 69 -5.30 6.31 -0.94
CA GLY A 69 -5.71 4.95 -1.28
C GLY A 69 -7.19 4.87 -1.69
N THR A 70 -8.05 5.71 -1.13
CA THR A 70 -9.47 5.81 -1.54
C THR A 70 -9.61 6.26 -3.00
N THR A 71 -8.84 7.28 -3.43
CA THR A 71 -8.84 7.73 -4.84
C THR A 71 -8.18 6.72 -5.77
N ALA A 72 -7.10 6.07 -5.34
CA ALA A 72 -6.50 4.96 -6.09
C ALA A 72 -7.53 3.84 -6.31
N PHE A 73 -8.29 3.52 -5.28
CA PHE A 73 -9.31 2.49 -5.33
C PHE A 73 -10.49 2.86 -6.24
N GLN A 74 -10.93 4.12 -6.22
CA GLN A 74 -11.95 4.62 -7.16
C GLN A 74 -11.51 4.46 -8.62
N ALA A 75 -10.25 4.77 -8.94
CA ALA A 75 -9.69 4.53 -10.27
C ALA A 75 -9.63 3.02 -10.61
N PHE A 76 -9.24 2.17 -9.65
CA PHE A 76 -9.24 0.73 -9.81
C PHE A 76 -10.64 0.16 -10.15
N GLN A 77 -11.70 0.73 -9.57
CA GLN A 77 -13.09 0.33 -9.84
C GLN A 77 -13.53 0.54 -11.29
N THR A 78 -12.87 1.44 -12.03
CA THR A 78 -13.16 1.66 -13.46
C THR A 78 -12.50 0.62 -14.39
N GLY A 79 -11.92 -0.45 -13.85
CA GLY A 79 -11.23 -1.48 -14.62
C GLY A 79 -9.76 -1.17 -14.95
N GLN A 80 -9.24 -0.02 -14.50
CA GLN A 80 -7.84 0.36 -14.68
C GLN A 80 -6.95 -0.23 -13.58
N GLY A 81 -5.67 -0.48 -13.92
CA GLY A 81 -4.70 -1.04 -12.99
C GLY A 81 -4.95 -2.52 -12.69
N ASP A 82 -3.90 -3.23 -12.31
CA ASP A 82 -3.91 -4.66 -12.03
C ASP A 82 -3.92 -4.93 -10.53
N ILE A 83 -3.09 -4.18 -9.79
CA ILE A 83 -3.00 -4.22 -8.33
C ILE A 83 -3.26 -2.82 -7.79
N VAL A 84 -4.04 -2.72 -6.71
CA VAL A 84 -4.29 -1.48 -5.99
C VAL A 84 -3.87 -1.61 -4.54
N MET A 85 -3.17 -0.60 -4.03
CA MET A 85 -2.90 -0.44 -2.61
C MET A 85 -3.88 0.54 -2.01
N THR A 86 -4.53 0.14 -0.92
CA THR A 86 -5.55 0.91 -0.24
C THR A 86 -5.53 0.63 1.27
N GLY A 87 -6.23 1.47 2.04
CA GLY A 87 -6.41 1.22 3.47
C GLY A 87 -7.41 0.09 3.75
N ASP A 88 -7.49 -0.26 5.01
CA ASP A 88 -8.40 -1.26 5.56
C ASP A 88 -9.88 -0.97 5.25
N LEU A 89 -10.40 0.16 5.75
CA LEU A 89 -11.80 0.52 5.60
C LEU A 89 -12.25 0.61 4.12
N PRO A 90 -11.52 1.25 3.20
CA PRO A 90 -11.90 1.23 1.78
C PRO A 90 -11.99 -0.18 1.20
N SER A 91 -11.06 -1.08 1.56
CA SER A 91 -11.06 -2.46 1.04
C SER A 91 -12.28 -3.25 1.51
N VAL A 92 -12.65 -3.10 2.79
CA VAL A 92 -13.80 -3.77 3.40
C VAL A 92 -15.12 -3.21 2.86
N GLN A 93 -15.25 -1.88 2.78
CA GLN A 93 -16.43 -1.25 2.19
C GLN A 93 -16.67 -1.66 0.74
N TYR A 94 -15.58 -1.76 -0.03
CA TYR A 94 -15.70 -2.20 -1.42
C TYR A 94 -16.11 -3.66 -1.52
N PHE A 95 -15.49 -4.53 -0.73
CA PHE A 95 -15.84 -5.94 -0.67
C PHE A 95 -17.37 -6.13 -0.44
N PHE A 96 -17.94 -5.39 0.51
CA PHE A 96 -19.37 -5.46 0.77
C PHE A 96 -20.22 -4.91 -0.37
N ARG A 97 -19.78 -3.82 -1.02
CA ARG A 97 -20.56 -3.14 -2.06
C ARG A 97 -20.61 -3.92 -3.39
N VAL A 98 -19.51 -4.54 -3.79
CA VAL A 98 -19.38 -5.20 -5.11
C VAL A 98 -19.44 -6.72 -5.05
N LYS A 99 -19.88 -7.29 -3.93
CA LYS A 99 -20.11 -8.73 -3.76
C LYS A 99 -18.93 -9.60 -4.22
N GLY A 100 -17.73 -9.22 -3.83
CA GLY A 100 -16.54 -10.04 -4.02
C GLY A 100 -15.73 -9.80 -5.30
N ASP A 101 -15.91 -8.69 -5.98
CA ASP A 101 -15.04 -8.28 -7.11
C ASP A 101 -13.66 -7.70 -6.67
N TYR A 102 -13.18 -8.13 -5.53
CA TYR A 102 -11.91 -7.73 -4.95
C TYR A 102 -11.34 -8.84 -4.09
N ARG A 103 -10.02 -9.01 -4.14
CA ARG A 103 -9.27 -9.92 -3.26
C ARG A 103 -8.06 -9.21 -2.71
N THR A 104 -7.90 -9.20 -1.40
CA THR A 104 -6.64 -8.84 -0.74
C THR A 104 -5.62 -9.92 -1.02
N ILE A 105 -4.47 -9.55 -1.57
CA ILE A 105 -3.39 -10.48 -1.92
C ILE A 105 -2.26 -10.46 -0.89
N ALA A 106 -2.08 -9.34 -0.16
CA ALA A 106 -1.15 -9.22 0.97
C ALA A 106 -1.48 -8.00 1.82
N VAL A 107 -1.14 -8.06 3.09
CA VAL A 107 -0.94 -6.90 3.95
C VAL A 107 0.45 -6.34 3.68
N ILE A 108 0.53 -5.11 3.22
CA ILE A 108 1.80 -4.43 2.91
C ILE A 108 2.38 -3.82 4.18
N GLU A 109 1.52 -3.19 4.97
CA GLU A 109 1.91 -2.48 6.19
C GLU A 109 0.82 -2.60 7.25
N ARG A 110 1.26 -2.58 8.50
CA ARG A 110 0.46 -2.51 9.70
C ARG A 110 1.10 -1.51 10.65
N ASP A 111 0.38 -0.44 10.96
CA ASP A 111 0.88 0.61 11.85
C ASP A 111 -0.29 1.30 12.58
N ALA A 112 -0.21 1.41 13.89
CA ALA A 112 -1.14 2.22 14.68
C ALA A 112 -0.58 3.63 14.91
N LYS A 113 0.71 3.76 15.19
CA LYS A 113 1.34 5.07 15.51
C LYS A 113 1.42 6.01 14.30
N GLY A 114 1.46 5.45 13.10
CA GLY A 114 1.43 6.22 11.86
C GLY A 114 0.08 6.85 11.53
N TYR A 115 -0.98 6.50 12.29
CA TYR A 115 -2.28 7.18 12.22
C TYR A 115 -2.39 8.16 13.38
N VAL A 116 -2.56 9.45 13.09
CA VAL A 116 -2.42 10.53 14.06
C VAL A 116 -3.66 11.44 14.07
N ALA A 117 -3.98 11.94 15.26
CA ALA A 117 -4.84 13.09 15.43
C ALA A 117 -3.96 14.32 15.62
N VAL A 118 -4.07 15.28 14.72
CA VAL A 118 -3.40 16.58 14.82
C VAL A 118 -4.45 17.62 15.15
N ALA A 119 -4.19 18.41 16.17
CA ALA A 119 -5.14 19.40 16.68
C ALA A 119 -4.49 20.78 16.83
N ARG A 120 -5.33 21.81 16.89
CA ARG A 120 -4.92 23.14 17.29
C ARG A 120 -4.51 23.14 18.75
N LYS A 121 -3.63 24.06 19.14
CA LYS A 121 -3.02 24.12 20.51
C LYS A 121 -4.03 24.18 21.64
N GLU A 122 -5.19 24.79 21.43
CA GLU A 122 -6.26 24.88 22.43
C GLU A 122 -7.06 23.58 22.63
N ILE A 123 -6.91 22.61 21.75
CA ILE A 123 -7.55 21.28 21.84
C ILE A 123 -6.56 20.34 22.51
N THR A 124 -6.71 20.09 23.80
CA THR A 124 -5.76 19.31 24.60
C THR A 124 -6.28 17.97 25.10
N LYS A 125 -7.61 17.78 25.02
CA LYS A 125 -8.32 16.57 25.46
C LYS A 125 -9.53 16.29 24.57
N PRO A 126 -10.05 15.07 24.55
CA PRO A 126 -11.17 14.69 23.69
C PRO A 126 -12.42 15.57 23.87
N GLN A 127 -12.72 16.01 25.09
CA GLN A 127 -13.89 16.82 25.41
C GLN A 127 -13.85 18.21 24.77
N ASP A 128 -12.66 18.73 24.44
CA ASP A 128 -12.49 20.00 23.74
C ASP A 128 -13.01 19.97 22.30
N LEU A 129 -13.26 18.76 21.75
CA LEU A 129 -13.83 18.58 20.43
C LEU A 129 -15.35 18.75 20.37
N VAL A 130 -16.05 18.78 21.52
CA VAL A 130 -17.50 18.97 21.57
C VAL A 130 -17.89 20.33 20.95
N GLY A 131 -18.81 20.30 19.99
CA GLY A 131 -19.24 21.46 19.21
C GLY A 131 -18.22 21.96 18.17
N LYS A 132 -17.12 21.26 17.97
CA LYS A 132 -16.08 21.60 16.99
C LYS A 132 -16.24 20.85 15.67
N THR A 133 -15.60 21.38 14.66
CA THR A 133 -15.42 20.69 13.37
C THR A 133 -14.06 20.01 13.36
N VAL A 134 -14.06 18.70 13.15
CA VAL A 134 -12.86 17.91 12.86
C VAL A 134 -12.91 17.45 11.40
N ALA A 135 -11.78 17.00 10.85
CA ALA A 135 -11.74 16.56 9.47
C ALA A 135 -11.00 15.23 9.29
N THR A 136 -11.32 14.54 8.22
CA THR A 136 -10.59 13.41 7.67
C THR A 136 -10.96 13.23 6.21
N ARG A 137 -10.29 12.33 5.51
CA ARG A 137 -10.81 11.77 4.27
C ARG A 137 -11.91 10.76 4.63
N VAL A 138 -13.17 11.15 4.53
CA VAL A 138 -14.31 10.29 4.91
C VAL A 138 -14.30 9.00 4.06
N GLY A 139 -14.59 7.87 4.70
CA GLY A 139 -14.51 6.54 4.10
C GLY A 139 -13.09 5.97 4.07
N SER A 140 -12.14 6.57 4.80
CA SER A 140 -10.81 6.03 5.06
C SER A 140 -10.68 5.54 6.50
N THR A 141 -9.56 4.91 6.84
CA THR A 141 -9.16 4.52 8.21
C THR A 141 -9.30 5.69 9.20
N GLY A 142 -9.08 6.93 8.76
CA GLY A 142 -9.28 8.11 9.59
C GLY A 142 -10.71 8.29 10.09
N SER A 143 -11.73 7.85 9.34
CA SER A 143 -13.13 7.87 9.79
C SER A 143 -13.37 6.89 10.94
N TRP A 144 -12.79 5.68 10.84
CA TRP A 144 -12.84 4.70 11.93
C TRP A 144 -12.11 5.21 13.17
N PHE A 145 -10.92 5.79 12.97
CA PHE A 145 -10.14 6.37 14.07
C PHE A 145 -10.90 7.46 14.82
N ILE A 146 -11.58 8.40 14.13
CA ILE A 146 -12.43 9.42 14.79
C ILE A 146 -13.50 8.74 15.65
N SER A 147 -14.23 7.78 15.12
CA SER A 147 -15.33 7.08 15.81
C SER A 147 -14.82 6.39 17.08
N GLU A 148 -13.74 5.60 16.97
CA GLU A 148 -13.15 4.91 18.12
C GLU A 148 -12.57 5.89 19.16
N TYR A 149 -11.89 6.95 18.70
CA TYR A 149 -11.35 7.98 19.59
C TYR A 149 -12.43 8.67 20.40
N LEU A 150 -13.50 9.12 19.77
CA LEU A 150 -14.59 9.80 20.46
C LEU A 150 -15.31 8.84 21.43
N THR A 151 -15.68 7.67 20.95
CA THR A 151 -16.43 6.67 21.73
C THR A 151 -15.66 6.21 22.97
N LYS A 152 -14.39 5.82 22.82
CA LYS A 152 -13.54 5.37 23.94
C LYS A 152 -13.27 6.45 24.98
N ASN A 153 -13.32 7.72 24.58
CA ASN A 153 -13.13 8.85 25.48
C ASN A 153 -14.46 9.44 26.01
N GLY A 154 -15.60 8.78 25.77
CA GLY A 154 -16.91 9.21 26.28
C GLY A 154 -17.41 10.49 25.64
N VAL A 155 -16.96 10.84 24.45
CA VAL A 155 -17.47 11.97 23.68
C VAL A 155 -18.54 11.45 22.72
N ASP A 156 -19.75 12.03 22.82
CA ASP A 156 -20.85 11.73 21.92
C ASP A 156 -20.50 12.17 20.48
N PRO A 157 -20.35 11.23 19.51
CA PRO A 157 -19.99 11.58 18.15
C PRO A 157 -20.94 12.57 17.47
N SER A 158 -22.24 12.58 17.87
CA SER A 158 -23.23 13.50 17.33
C SER A 158 -22.95 14.97 17.65
N LYS A 159 -22.12 15.24 18.68
CA LYS A 159 -21.71 16.57 19.09
C LYS A 159 -20.44 17.09 18.41
N VAL A 160 -19.86 16.30 17.50
CA VAL A 160 -18.65 16.65 16.74
C VAL A 160 -18.97 16.61 15.25
N THR A 161 -18.72 17.72 14.56
CA THR A 161 -18.95 17.78 13.11
C THR A 161 -17.76 17.21 12.39
N VAL A 162 -17.96 16.15 11.58
CA VAL A 162 -16.90 15.55 10.75
C VAL A 162 -17.00 16.07 9.32
N LYS A 163 -15.95 16.79 8.88
CA LYS A 163 -15.85 17.34 7.53
C LYS A 163 -15.01 16.43 6.64
N ASN A 164 -15.49 16.16 5.42
CA ASN A 164 -14.72 15.44 4.43
C ASN A 164 -13.75 16.39 3.73
N LEU A 165 -12.44 16.20 3.91
CA LEU A 165 -11.39 16.97 3.23
C LEU A 165 -10.36 16.02 2.63
N ASP A 166 -9.82 16.40 1.48
CA ASP A 166 -8.68 15.69 0.90
C ASP A 166 -7.41 15.91 1.73
N THR A 167 -6.54 14.91 1.76
CA THR A 167 -5.32 14.91 2.58
C THR A 167 -4.42 16.13 2.36
N GLN A 168 -4.38 16.63 1.14
CA GLN A 168 -3.58 17.81 0.76
C GLN A 168 -4.11 19.12 1.35
N VAL A 169 -5.40 19.18 1.69
CA VAL A 169 -6.06 20.40 2.22
C VAL A 169 -6.02 20.47 3.75
N LEU A 170 -5.87 19.32 4.43
CA LEU A 170 -5.91 19.22 5.88
C LEU A 170 -4.94 20.16 6.61
N PRO A 171 -3.64 20.27 6.21
CA PRO A 171 -2.71 21.17 6.84
C PRO A 171 -3.17 22.63 6.80
N ALA A 172 -3.57 23.10 5.62
CA ALA A 172 -4.02 24.50 5.44
C ALA A 172 -5.30 24.79 6.25
N ALA A 173 -6.26 23.86 6.26
CA ALA A 173 -7.51 24.00 7.00
C ALA A 173 -7.28 24.08 8.53
N LEU A 174 -6.34 23.28 9.07
CA LEU A 174 -5.98 23.34 10.48
C LEU A 174 -5.23 24.62 10.84
N CYS A 175 -4.18 24.95 10.09
CA CYS A 175 -3.36 26.15 10.32
C CYS A 175 -4.16 27.46 10.15
N GLY A 176 -5.15 27.44 9.24
CA GLY A 176 -6.08 28.57 9.01
C GLY A 176 -7.17 28.70 10.05
N GLY A 177 -7.48 27.64 10.80
CA GLY A 177 -8.50 27.63 11.83
C GLY A 177 -9.89 27.18 11.38
N ASP A 178 -10.01 26.65 10.17
CA ASP A 178 -11.29 26.15 9.61
C ASP A 178 -11.75 24.86 10.30
N ILE A 179 -10.81 24.11 10.90
CA ILE A 179 -11.04 22.89 11.65
C ILE A 179 -10.23 22.89 12.95
N ALA A 180 -10.78 22.25 13.99
CA ALA A 180 -10.14 22.14 15.30
C ALA A 180 -9.09 21.01 15.35
N ALA A 181 -9.34 19.93 14.62
CA ALA A 181 -8.44 18.77 14.51
C ALA A 181 -8.69 18.02 13.20
N PHE A 182 -7.73 17.18 12.83
CA PHE A 182 -7.94 16.16 11.80
C PHE A 182 -7.34 14.82 12.22
N PHE A 183 -7.87 13.74 11.67
CA PHE A 183 -7.46 12.37 11.94
C PHE A 183 -7.05 11.73 10.61
N ILE A 184 -5.79 11.33 10.49
CA ILE A 184 -5.22 10.91 9.20
C ILE A 184 -3.94 10.08 9.42
N TRP A 185 -3.45 9.46 8.35
CA TRP A 185 -2.15 8.79 8.33
C TRP A 185 -1.01 9.77 8.01
N GLN A 186 0.19 9.40 8.43
CA GLN A 186 1.40 10.12 8.07
C GLN A 186 1.70 10.03 6.54
N PRO A 187 2.35 11.04 5.93
CA PRO A 187 3.09 12.14 6.55
C PRO A 187 2.29 13.45 6.75
N VAL A 188 0.96 13.42 6.64
CA VAL A 188 0.15 14.65 6.69
C VAL A 188 0.32 15.37 8.04
N GLY A 189 0.39 14.59 9.13
CA GLY A 189 0.60 15.14 10.47
C GLY A 189 1.95 15.83 10.61
N SER A 190 3.05 15.13 10.27
CA SER A 190 4.42 15.69 10.34
C SER A 190 4.55 16.96 9.52
N ARG A 191 4.03 16.96 8.29
CA ARG A 191 4.02 18.16 7.43
C ARG A 191 3.25 19.33 8.04
N THR A 192 2.14 19.05 8.70
CA THR A 192 1.35 20.10 9.36
C THR A 192 2.14 20.78 10.47
N LEU A 193 2.85 19.98 11.28
CA LEU A 193 3.71 20.51 12.34
C LEU A 193 4.93 21.28 11.82
N GLU A 194 5.43 20.92 10.65
CA GLU A 194 6.49 21.68 9.95
C GLU A 194 5.96 23.03 9.42
N ILE A 195 4.72 23.06 8.91
CA ILE A 195 4.09 24.28 8.36
C ILE A 195 3.67 25.27 9.43
N CYS A 196 3.07 24.82 10.53
CA CYS A 196 2.53 25.69 11.57
C CYS A 196 2.79 25.16 13.00
N PRO A 197 4.08 25.06 13.41
CA PRO A 197 4.49 24.47 14.70
C PRO A 197 3.88 25.16 15.91
N ASP A 198 3.66 26.48 15.80
CA ASP A 198 3.09 27.29 16.89
C ASP A 198 1.58 27.13 17.04
N LYS A 199 0.87 26.58 16.02
CA LYS A 199 -0.59 26.45 15.98
C LYS A 199 -1.08 25.03 16.16
N ALA A 200 -0.26 24.02 15.87
CA ALA A 200 -0.64 22.62 15.83
C ALA A 200 0.21 21.75 16.76
N HIS A 201 -0.36 20.63 17.18
CA HIS A 201 0.35 19.56 17.90
C HIS A 201 -0.29 18.19 17.63
N TYR A 202 0.42 17.10 17.93
CA TYR A 202 -0.21 15.80 18.02
C TYR A 202 -1.09 15.72 19.26
N LEU A 203 -2.38 15.45 19.07
CA LEU A 203 -3.33 15.20 20.15
C LEU A 203 -3.19 13.76 20.66
N THR A 204 -3.06 12.80 19.74
CA THR A 204 -2.81 11.39 20.00
C THR A 204 -2.38 10.68 18.71
N ASP A 205 -1.94 9.43 18.84
CA ASP A 205 -1.91 8.46 17.77
C ASP A 205 -2.99 7.38 17.94
N ALA A 206 -3.08 6.43 17.03
CA ALA A 206 -4.14 5.43 17.02
C ALA A 206 -3.85 4.18 17.86
N THR A 207 -2.71 4.11 18.58
CA THR A 207 -2.25 2.88 19.29
C THR A 207 -3.30 2.27 20.18
N ASP A 208 -4.05 3.09 20.92
CA ASP A 208 -5.08 2.63 21.86
C ASP A 208 -6.47 2.50 21.22
N TYR A 209 -6.62 2.77 19.93
CA TYR A 209 -7.92 2.91 19.28
C TYR A 209 -8.12 1.91 18.16
N ILE A 210 -7.23 1.91 17.18
CA ILE A 210 -7.31 1.05 16.01
C ILE A 210 -5.91 0.58 15.58
N GLN A 211 -5.89 -0.50 14.82
CA GLN A 211 -4.74 -0.88 14.02
C GLN A 211 -5.02 -0.47 12.57
N GLY A 212 -4.19 0.38 12.00
CA GLY A 212 -4.29 0.75 10.60
C GLY A 212 -3.54 -0.20 9.68
N TYR A 213 -3.98 -0.30 8.43
CA TYR A 213 -3.44 -1.21 7.43
C TYR A 213 -3.30 -0.54 6.07
N LEU A 214 -2.24 -0.89 5.36
CA LEU A 214 -2.15 -0.79 3.93
C LEU A 214 -2.19 -2.21 3.35
N VAL A 215 -3.17 -2.47 2.48
CA VAL A 215 -3.33 -3.77 1.83
C VAL A 215 -3.19 -3.63 0.32
N ALA A 216 -2.63 -4.64 -0.32
CA ALA A 216 -2.64 -4.80 -1.76
C ALA A 216 -3.76 -5.74 -2.17
N GLY A 217 -4.46 -5.39 -3.24
CA GLY A 217 -5.52 -6.24 -3.76
C GLY A 217 -5.66 -6.16 -5.27
N ALA A 218 -6.37 -7.14 -5.83
CA ALA A 218 -6.60 -7.27 -7.26
C ALA A 218 -7.99 -7.85 -7.54
N ARG A 219 -8.42 -7.81 -8.81
CA ARG A 219 -9.68 -8.41 -9.24
C ARG A 219 -9.57 -9.94 -9.30
N PRO A 220 -10.59 -10.68 -8.84
CA PRO A 220 -10.58 -12.14 -8.82
C PRO A 220 -10.46 -12.74 -10.23
N GLU A 221 -11.08 -12.16 -11.24
CA GLU A 221 -10.99 -12.62 -12.62
C GLU A 221 -9.57 -12.51 -13.19
N TRP A 222 -8.86 -11.42 -12.86
CA TRP A 222 -7.46 -11.24 -13.25
C TRP A 222 -6.56 -12.25 -12.53
N LEU A 223 -6.76 -12.48 -11.23
CA LEU A 223 -6.03 -13.48 -10.44
C LEU A 223 -6.32 -14.91 -10.87
N ALA A 224 -7.49 -15.20 -11.45
CA ALA A 224 -7.86 -16.51 -12.00
C ALA A 224 -7.17 -16.78 -13.34
N SER A 225 -6.76 -15.74 -14.09
CA SER A 225 -6.03 -15.92 -15.33
C SER A 225 -4.60 -16.43 -15.06
N PRO A 226 -4.05 -17.32 -15.92
CA PRO A 226 -2.68 -17.82 -15.75
C PRO A 226 -1.65 -16.68 -15.70
N GLN A 227 -1.82 -15.65 -16.55
CA GLN A 227 -0.93 -14.49 -16.61
C GLN A 227 -1.04 -13.62 -15.36
N GLY A 228 -2.26 -13.29 -14.90
CA GLY A 228 -2.47 -12.46 -13.71
C GLY A 228 -1.95 -13.13 -12.45
N LYS A 229 -2.18 -14.43 -12.31
CA LYS A 229 -1.61 -15.24 -11.21
C LYS A 229 -0.09 -15.21 -11.19
N ASP A 230 0.57 -15.38 -12.36
CA ASP A 230 2.02 -15.34 -12.47
C ASP A 230 2.56 -13.94 -12.13
N ILE A 231 1.98 -12.88 -12.71
CA ILE A 231 2.37 -11.49 -12.44
C ILE A 231 2.22 -11.16 -10.95
N ALA A 232 1.08 -11.48 -10.33
CA ALA A 232 0.84 -11.21 -8.92
C ALA A 232 1.85 -11.94 -8.02
N THR A 233 2.18 -13.20 -8.33
CA THR A 233 3.17 -13.98 -7.56
C THR A 233 4.58 -13.41 -7.69
N ARG A 234 5.00 -13.01 -8.88
CA ARG A 234 6.30 -12.36 -9.11
C ARG A 234 6.38 -11.01 -8.42
N TRP A 235 5.30 -10.20 -8.51
CA TRP A 235 5.21 -8.92 -7.82
C TRP A 235 5.36 -9.08 -6.31
N LEU A 236 4.65 -10.04 -5.70
CA LEU A 236 4.76 -10.37 -4.28
C LEU A 236 6.18 -10.77 -3.91
N ARG A 237 6.85 -11.61 -4.72
CA ARG A 237 8.22 -12.07 -4.45
C ARG A 237 9.21 -10.91 -4.49
N ALA A 238 9.12 -10.02 -5.48
CA ALA A 238 9.95 -8.83 -5.56
C ALA A 238 9.68 -7.87 -4.37
N THR A 239 8.41 -7.68 -4.01
CA THR A 239 8.02 -6.81 -2.88
C THR A 239 8.51 -7.35 -1.55
N ILE A 240 8.50 -8.68 -1.33
CA ILE A 240 9.08 -9.32 -0.14
C ILE A 240 10.59 -9.06 -0.04
N LYS A 241 11.32 -9.18 -1.14
CA LYS A 241 12.75 -8.83 -1.19
C LYS A 241 12.96 -7.33 -0.90
N GLY A 242 12.09 -6.48 -1.43
CA GLY A 242 12.10 -5.04 -1.15
C GLY A 242 11.87 -4.71 0.32
N ARG A 243 10.95 -5.44 1.00
CA ARG A 243 10.75 -5.36 2.44
C ARG A 243 12.03 -5.66 3.21
N ASP A 244 12.69 -6.79 2.89
CA ASP A 244 13.90 -7.23 3.58
C ASP A 244 15.03 -6.20 3.47
N ILE A 245 15.01 -5.38 2.40
CA ILE A 245 15.91 -4.24 2.22
C ILE A 245 15.42 -3.03 3.03
N ALA A 246 14.13 -2.67 2.92
CA ALA A 246 13.55 -1.53 3.62
C ALA A 246 13.72 -1.61 5.14
N GLU A 247 13.63 -2.79 5.72
CA GLU A 247 13.85 -3.04 7.15
C GLU A 247 15.29 -2.79 7.63
N LYS A 248 16.26 -2.79 6.72
CA LYS A 248 17.70 -2.69 7.06
C LYS A 248 18.36 -1.42 6.53
N ASP A 249 17.77 -0.80 5.50
CA ASP A 249 18.35 0.34 4.77
C ASP A 249 17.46 1.59 4.93
N PHE A 250 17.41 2.13 6.15
CA PHE A 250 16.72 3.39 6.38
C PHE A 250 17.25 4.52 5.49
N ALA A 251 18.57 4.59 5.28
CA ALA A 251 19.16 5.64 4.46
C ALA A 251 18.63 5.60 3.01
N GLY A 252 18.50 4.42 2.43
CA GLY A 252 17.90 4.23 1.11
C GLY A 252 16.42 4.63 1.09
N VAL A 253 15.65 4.25 2.12
CA VAL A 253 14.25 4.66 2.25
C VAL A 253 14.13 6.18 2.37
N ALA A 254 14.95 6.83 3.21
CA ALA A 254 14.95 8.27 3.40
C ALA A 254 15.35 9.03 2.12
N ALA A 255 16.36 8.54 1.40
CA ALA A 255 16.76 9.11 0.11
C ALA A 255 15.64 9.06 -0.92
N TYR A 256 14.93 7.92 -1.02
CA TYR A 256 13.77 7.78 -1.90
C TYR A 256 12.62 8.71 -1.49
N ALA A 257 12.29 8.73 -0.19
CA ALA A 257 11.24 9.59 0.36
C ALA A 257 11.52 11.08 0.10
N LYS A 258 12.77 11.53 0.26
CA LYS A 258 13.19 12.89 -0.08
C LYS A 258 13.05 13.19 -1.57
N ALA A 259 13.57 12.29 -2.41
CA ALA A 259 13.61 12.51 -3.87
C ALA A 259 12.23 12.46 -4.54
N LYS A 260 11.33 11.60 -4.05
CA LYS A 260 10.04 11.32 -4.71
C LYS A 260 8.83 11.94 -4.02
N LEU A 261 8.93 12.19 -2.70
CA LEU A 261 7.81 12.70 -1.90
C LEU A 261 8.12 14.03 -1.21
N ASP A 262 9.36 14.53 -1.33
CA ASP A 262 9.87 15.72 -0.63
C ASP A 262 9.60 15.65 0.90
N LEU A 263 9.84 14.47 1.49
CA LEU A 263 9.77 14.26 2.92
C LEU A 263 11.11 14.55 3.59
N SER A 264 11.06 15.18 4.76
CA SER A 264 12.24 15.32 5.62
C SER A 264 12.67 13.94 6.15
N GLU A 265 13.97 13.80 6.48
CA GLU A 265 14.48 12.58 7.09
C GLU A 265 13.77 12.28 8.42
N LYS A 266 13.48 13.34 9.22
CA LYS A 266 12.72 13.23 10.47
C LYS A 266 11.33 12.65 10.23
N ALA A 267 10.55 13.20 9.31
CA ALA A 267 9.21 12.70 8.99
C ALA A 267 9.23 11.26 8.44
N THR A 268 10.27 10.91 7.69
CA THR A 268 10.47 9.54 7.21
C THR A 268 10.80 8.60 8.36
N ARG A 269 11.66 9.00 9.30
CA ARG A 269 12.06 8.20 10.47
C ARG A 269 10.87 7.90 11.37
N GLU A 270 10.04 8.91 11.67
CA GLU A 270 8.84 8.75 12.51
C GLU A 270 7.90 7.65 12.00
N GLN A 271 7.75 7.52 10.68
CA GLN A 271 6.93 6.46 10.08
C GLN A 271 7.67 5.12 9.98
N TRP A 272 8.94 5.16 9.58
CA TRP A 272 9.73 3.95 9.38
C TRP A 272 9.92 3.14 10.67
N ASP A 273 10.09 3.82 11.82
CA ASP A 273 10.30 3.20 13.13
C ASP A 273 9.05 2.48 13.67
N THR A 274 7.86 2.89 13.23
CA THR A 274 6.59 2.32 13.70
C THR A 274 5.96 1.32 12.72
N ASN A 275 6.41 1.36 11.47
CA ASN A 275 5.85 0.57 10.39
C ASN A 275 6.27 -0.91 10.50
N THR A 276 5.31 -1.81 10.61
CA THR A 276 5.53 -3.24 10.44
C THR A 276 5.13 -3.67 9.03
N ARG A 277 5.93 -4.54 8.41
CA ARG A 277 5.84 -4.92 6.99
C ARG A 277 5.56 -6.42 6.84
N PRO A 278 4.33 -6.90 7.17
CA PRO A 278 4.05 -8.33 7.26
C PRO A 278 4.27 -9.06 5.93
N LEU A 279 3.81 -8.47 4.82
CA LEU A 279 3.70 -9.13 3.52
C LEU A 279 3.13 -10.55 3.66
N ALA A 280 2.03 -10.63 4.38
CA ALA A 280 1.38 -11.85 4.83
C ALA A 280 -0.15 -11.71 4.85
N LEU A 281 -0.83 -12.82 5.02
CA LEU A 281 -2.24 -12.90 5.41
C LEU A 281 -2.29 -13.70 6.71
N ASP A 282 -2.06 -13.03 7.83
CA ASP A 282 -1.87 -13.62 9.14
C ASP A 282 -3.11 -13.52 10.04
N LYS A 283 -3.10 -14.25 11.16
CA LYS A 283 -4.21 -14.25 12.13
C LYS A 283 -4.48 -12.87 12.75
N ILE A 284 -3.45 -11.98 12.82
CA ILE A 284 -3.61 -10.62 13.34
C ILE A 284 -4.46 -9.81 12.36
N TYR A 285 -4.11 -9.86 11.06
CA TYR A 285 -4.92 -9.25 10.00
C TYR A 285 -6.38 -9.72 10.06
N TYR A 286 -6.60 -11.03 10.16
CA TYR A 286 -7.97 -11.56 10.23
C TYR A 286 -8.73 -11.05 11.46
N GLY A 287 -8.10 -11.03 12.63
CA GLY A 287 -8.72 -10.56 13.89
C GLY A 287 -9.12 -9.09 13.83
N ASP A 288 -8.22 -8.24 13.31
CA ASP A 288 -8.45 -6.80 13.22
C ASP A 288 -9.51 -6.46 12.17
N PHE A 289 -9.50 -7.17 11.03
CA PHE A 289 -10.56 -7.00 10.01
C PHE A 289 -11.92 -7.50 10.47
N CYS A 290 -11.98 -8.52 11.33
CA CYS A 290 -13.22 -8.88 12.01
C CYS A 290 -13.71 -7.76 12.93
N SER A 291 -12.81 -7.06 13.63
CA SER A 291 -13.17 -5.91 14.47
C SER A 291 -13.67 -4.75 13.63
N LEU A 292 -13.01 -4.45 12.52
CA LEU A 292 -13.44 -3.46 11.55
C LEU A 292 -14.81 -3.80 10.95
N SER A 293 -15.06 -5.09 10.65
CA SER A 293 -16.37 -5.55 10.15
C SER A 293 -17.49 -5.31 11.16
N ARG A 294 -17.26 -5.65 12.44
CA ARG A 294 -18.23 -5.38 13.50
C ARG A 294 -18.52 -3.89 13.69
N TRP A 295 -17.48 -3.06 13.63
CA TRP A 295 -17.64 -1.62 13.65
C TRP A 295 -18.48 -1.12 12.45
N ALA A 296 -18.19 -1.57 11.22
CA ALA A 296 -18.95 -1.19 10.04
C ALA A 296 -20.43 -1.62 10.13
N GLN A 297 -20.72 -2.77 10.76
CA GLN A 297 -22.09 -3.21 11.03
C GLN A 297 -22.77 -2.31 12.08
N ALA A 298 -22.08 -1.94 13.17
CA ALA A 298 -22.60 -1.06 14.19
C ALA A 298 -22.92 0.35 13.63
N GLU A 299 -22.09 0.85 12.71
CA GLU A 299 -22.31 2.09 11.97
C GLU A 299 -23.34 1.96 10.83
N LYS A 300 -24.00 0.81 10.71
CA LYS A 300 -24.99 0.50 9.66
C LYS A 300 -24.52 0.68 8.22
N MET A 301 -23.20 0.52 8.00
CA MET A 301 -22.59 0.58 6.67
C MET A 301 -22.85 -0.71 5.88
N THR A 302 -23.08 -1.82 6.58
CA THR A 302 -23.35 -3.14 6.04
C THR A 302 -24.07 -4.03 7.06
N GLU A 303 -24.81 -5.03 6.58
CA GLU A 303 -25.33 -6.14 7.39
C GLU A 303 -24.53 -7.43 7.15
N GLN A 304 -23.61 -7.41 6.19
CA GLN A 304 -22.84 -8.58 5.79
C GLN A 304 -21.67 -8.83 6.73
N LYS A 305 -21.28 -10.12 6.84
CA LYS A 305 -20.05 -10.54 7.51
C LYS A 305 -18.91 -10.66 6.50
N ILE A 306 -17.69 -10.41 6.96
CA ILE A 306 -16.52 -10.73 6.16
C ILE A 306 -16.34 -12.25 6.12
N ASP A 307 -16.26 -12.81 4.91
CA ASP A 307 -15.75 -14.14 4.64
C ASP A 307 -14.37 -14.02 3.99
N PHE A 308 -13.33 -14.37 4.72
CA PHE A 308 -11.95 -14.24 4.22
C PHE A 308 -11.63 -15.19 3.07
N ASN A 309 -12.38 -16.29 2.89
CA ASN A 309 -12.25 -17.14 1.71
C ASN A 309 -12.69 -16.40 0.44
N GLN A 310 -13.54 -15.38 0.60
CA GLN A 310 -13.98 -14.52 -0.50
C GLN A 310 -13.17 -13.21 -0.58
N LEU A 311 -12.70 -12.69 0.56
CA LEU A 311 -11.94 -11.44 0.60
C LEU A 311 -10.48 -11.61 0.22
N THR A 312 -9.86 -12.79 0.41
CA THR A 312 -8.41 -12.97 0.22
C THR A 312 -8.07 -13.89 -0.95
N TRP A 313 -6.85 -13.70 -1.47
CA TRP A 313 -6.23 -14.59 -2.44
C TRP A 313 -4.83 -15.00 -1.91
N PRO A 314 -4.75 -16.13 -1.18
CA PRO A 314 -3.53 -16.55 -0.50
C PRO A 314 -2.52 -17.28 -1.41
N GLU A 315 -2.91 -17.65 -2.64
CA GLU A 315 -2.14 -18.56 -3.51
C GLU A 315 -0.76 -18.03 -3.84
N GLY A 316 -0.63 -16.72 -4.12
CA GLY A 316 0.65 -16.12 -4.44
C GLY A 316 1.64 -16.17 -3.27
N LEU A 317 1.19 -15.81 -2.06
CA LEU A 317 2.00 -15.89 -0.85
C LEU A 317 2.36 -17.34 -0.50
N LYS A 318 1.39 -18.27 -0.59
CA LYS A 318 1.63 -19.71 -0.36
C LYS A 318 2.66 -20.30 -1.32
N ALA A 319 2.64 -19.87 -2.58
CA ALA A 319 3.61 -20.32 -3.59
C ALA A 319 5.03 -19.83 -3.28
N ILE A 320 5.18 -18.71 -2.56
CA ILE A 320 6.48 -18.16 -2.16
C ILE A 320 6.94 -18.79 -0.85
N ASN A 321 6.08 -18.71 0.18
CA ASN A 321 6.32 -19.31 1.51
C ASN A 321 4.98 -19.55 2.20
N PRO A 322 4.55 -20.81 2.40
CA PRO A 322 3.28 -21.13 3.06
C PRO A 322 3.11 -20.54 4.46
N LYS A 323 4.22 -20.24 5.17
CA LYS A 323 4.19 -19.64 6.51
C LYS A 323 3.71 -18.17 6.53
N LEU A 324 3.60 -17.52 5.37
CA LEU A 324 3.05 -16.17 5.25
C LEU A 324 1.51 -16.14 5.27
N VAL A 325 0.87 -17.30 5.37
CA VAL A 325 -0.59 -17.41 5.32
C VAL A 325 -1.09 -18.29 6.44
N ASP A 326 -1.84 -17.72 7.36
CA ASP A 326 -2.58 -18.46 8.36
C ASP A 326 -3.94 -18.95 7.82
N ALA A 327 -4.53 -19.93 8.49
CA ALA A 327 -5.89 -20.36 8.18
C ALA A 327 -6.89 -19.24 8.53
N PRO A 328 -7.79 -18.86 7.62
CA PRO A 328 -8.79 -17.84 7.92
C PRO A 328 -9.80 -18.36 8.96
N PRO A 329 -10.31 -17.45 9.83
CA PRO A 329 -11.38 -17.80 10.75
C PRO A 329 -12.73 -17.96 10.00
N PRO A 330 -13.76 -18.48 10.67
CA PRO A 330 -15.13 -18.39 10.16
C PRO A 330 -15.56 -16.96 9.87
N PRO A 331 -16.58 -16.75 9.00
CA PRO A 331 -17.10 -15.43 8.69
C PRO A 331 -17.51 -14.60 9.92
N CYS A 332 -17.11 -13.37 9.96
CA CYS A 332 -17.33 -12.45 11.10
C CYS A 332 -18.01 -11.11 10.66
#